data_aa3f7656ceda076d39d383860e65a1be
#
_entry.id   aa3f7656ceda076d39d383860e65a1be
#
_cell.length_a   1.000
_cell.length_b   1.000
_cell.length_c   1.000
_cell.angle_alpha   90.00
_cell.angle_beta   90.00
_cell.angle_gamma   90.00
#
_symmetry.space_group_name_H-M   'P 1'
#
loop_
_entity.id
_entity.type
_entity.pdbx_description
1 polymer ?
#
loop_
_entity_poly.entity_id
_entity_poly.type
_entity_poly.pdbx_seq_one_letter_code
_entity_poly.pdbx_strand_id
1 'polypeptide(L)'
;MTIDRRVDKVAGLLGHVGADNVKGGEAQANLIVAKYPAGATIINLQGQSGASPAIDRNKGLHNVLDKMSDKYKIVFEQTAGFDRAKGLSVTEAALSGLAKPPQVIVAANDDMALGAMEAVKGRGLKGISIIGFDALPEALAQVRDGGLTATIEQFPGKQSSLGVQTLAAFIKSGKKPAEKVLLLTPVAITKDNLKVAERLGEVK
;
A
#
# COMPACT_ATOMS: atom_id res chain seq x y z
N MET A 1 -11.62 -12.82 16.67
CA MET A 1 -11.75 -12.02 15.45
C MET A 1 -10.47 -11.24 15.21
N THR A 2 -10.02 -11.09 13.97
CA THR A 2 -8.88 -10.23 13.63
C THR A 2 -9.35 -9.07 12.76
N ILE A 3 -8.64 -7.95 12.84
CA ILE A 3 -8.84 -6.75 12.01
C ILE A 3 -7.49 -6.39 11.38
N ASP A 4 -7.49 -5.93 10.13
CA ASP A 4 -6.30 -5.54 9.37
C ASP A 4 -5.38 -6.73 9.02
N ARG A 5 -4.63 -7.27 9.97
CA ARG A 5 -3.73 -8.40 9.74
C ARG A 5 -4.44 -9.73 9.95
N ARG A 6 -4.42 -10.57 8.92
CA ARG A 6 -4.97 -11.93 9.00
C ARG A 6 -4.02 -12.85 9.77
N VAL A 7 -4.60 -13.68 10.61
CA VAL A 7 -3.92 -14.81 11.24
C VAL A 7 -4.56 -16.08 10.72
N ASP A 8 -3.76 -16.91 10.07
CA ASP A 8 -4.21 -18.15 9.47
C ASP A 8 -4.09 -19.33 10.44
N LYS A 9 -4.91 -20.36 10.24
CA LYS A 9 -4.84 -21.64 10.97
C LYS A 9 -5.08 -21.56 12.49
N VAL A 10 -5.84 -20.57 12.95
CA VAL A 10 -6.25 -20.45 14.36
C VAL A 10 -7.65 -21.05 14.53
N ALA A 11 -7.74 -22.16 15.28
CA ALA A 11 -9.01 -22.77 15.64
C ALA A 11 -9.82 -21.79 16.54
N GLY A 12 -11.14 -21.70 16.30
CA GLY A 12 -12.02 -20.84 17.12
C GLY A 12 -12.04 -19.36 16.74
N LEU A 13 -11.27 -18.94 15.73
CA LEU A 13 -11.34 -17.57 15.23
C LEU A 13 -12.73 -17.30 14.66
N LEU A 14 -13.41 -16.26 15.18
CA LEU A 14 -14.75 -15.87 14.76
C LEU A 14 -14.80 -15.39 13.31
N GLY A 15 -13.79 -14.63 12.89
CA GLY A 15 -13.65 -14.10 11.54
C GLY A 15 -12.52 -13.10 11.39
N HIS A 16 -12.41 -12.55 10.20
CA HIS A 16 -11.45 -11.51 9.82
C HIS A 16 -12.16 -10.37 9.09
N VAL A 17 -11.81 -9.14 9.42
CA VAL A 17 -12.18 -7.93 8.67
C VAL A 17 -10.90 -7.22 8.27
N GLY A 18 -10.76 -6.87 7.00
CA GLY A 18 -9.56 -6.22 6.49
C GLY A 18 -9.74 -5.57 5.13
N ALA A 19 -8.67 -5.08 4.56
CA ALA A 19 -8.61 -4.68 3.17
C ALA A 19 -8.34 -5.90 2.27
N ASP A 20 -8.85 -5.89 1.04
CA ASP A 20 -8.40 -6.78 -0.02
C ASP A 20 -7.01 -6.31 -0.50
N ASN A 21 -5.98 -6.74 0.24
CA ASN A 21 -4.61 -6.30 0.01
C ASN A 21 -4.07 -6.74 -1.36
N VAL A 22 -4.58 -7.84 -1.93
CA VAL A 22 -4.21 -8.24 -3.30
C VAL A 22 -4.72 -7.21 -4.29
N LYS A 23 -6.02 -6.84 -4.22
CA LYS A 23 -6.57 -5.77 -5.06
C LYS A 23 -5.88 -4.43 -4.81
N GLY A 24 -5.44 -4.16 -3.59
CA GLY A 24 -4.67 -2.96 -3.27
C GLY A 24 -3.33 -2.91 -4.00
N GLY A 25 -2.58 -4.01 -4.03
CA GLY A 25 -1.35 -4.13 -4.82
C GLY A 25 -1.59 -4.07 -6.33
N GLU A 26 -2.68 -4.68 -6.81
CA GLU A 26 -3.13 -4.54 -8.20
C GLU A 26 -3.47 -3.09 -8.56
N ALA A 27 -4.09 -2.33 -7.64
CA ALA A 27 -4.37 -0.91 -7.83
C ALA A 27 -3.09 -0.07 -7.94
N GLN A 28 -2.06 -0.34 -7.12
CA GLN A 28 -0.74 0.30 -7.27
C GLN A 28 -0.13 0.00 -8.65
N ALA A 29 -0.15 -1.25 -9.08
CA ALA A 29 0.37 -1.65 -10.40
C ALA A 29 -0.40 -0.98 -11.55
N ASN A 30 -1.71 -0.93 -11.47
CA ASN A 30 -2.57 -0.29 -12.49
C ASN A 30 -2.30 1.22 -12.60
N LEU A 31 -1.99 1.92 -11.50
CA LEU A 31 -1.53 3.32 -11.54
C LEU A 31 -0.22 3.45 -12.32
N ILE A 32 0.73 2.51 -12.11
CA ILE A 32 2.00 2.50 -12.85
C ILE A 32 1.73 2.31 -14.34
N VAL A 33 0.93 1.31 -14.70
CA VAL A 33 0.60 0.99 -16.10
C VAL A 33 -0.09 2.17 -16.80
N ALA A 34 -1.05 2.80 -16.12
CA ALA A 34 -1.77 3.95 -16.67
C ALA A 34 -0.85 5.17 -16.89
N LYS A 35 0.08 5.43 -15.95
CA LYS A 35 0.99 6.57 -16.03
C LYS A 35 2.14 6.37 -17.01
N TYR A 36 2.60 5.14 -17.18
CA TYR A 36 3.75 4.77 -18.00
C TYR A 36 3.40 3.72 -19.06
N PRO A 37 2.53 4.00 -20.03
CA PRO A 37 2.04 3.00 -20.99
C PRO A 37 3.16 2.38 -21.87
N ALA A 38 4.28 3.08 -22.01
CA ALA A 38 5.47 2.59 -22.73
C ALA A 38 6.36 1.66 -21.87
N GLY A 39 6.08 1.55 -20.57
CA GLY A 39 6.88 0.77 -19.62
C GLY A 39 7.62 1.64 -18.62
N ALA A 40 8.13 1.01 -17.55
CA ALA A 40 8.86 1.69 -16.49
C ALA A 40 9.85 0.77 -15.78
N THR A 41 10.92 1.36 -15.22
CA THR A 41 11.76 0.72 -14.21
C THR A 41 11.27 1.09 -12.82
N ILE A 42 11.19 0.10 -11.93
CA ILE A 42 10.46 0.18 -10.67
C ILE A 42 11.36 -0.30 -9.52
N ILE A 43 11.41 0.48 -8.43
CA ILE A 43 11.84 0.00 -7.11
C ILE A 43 10.58 -0.42 -6.35
N ASN A 44 10.57 -1.64 -5.78
CA ASN A 44 9.52 -2.14 -4.92
C ASN A 44 10.01 -2.26 -3.47
N LEU A 45 9.45 -1.44 -2.58
CA LEU A 45 9.69 -1.47 -1.14
C LEU A 45 8.63 -2.34 -0.48
N GLN A 46 9.00 -3.56 -0.12
CA GLN A 46 8.09 -4.51 0.51
C GLN A 46 7.87 -4.19 1.98
N GLY A 47 6.71 -4.60 2.51
CA GLY A 47 6.38 -4.47 3.92
C GLY A 47 7.11 -5.48 4.80
N GLN A 48 6.66 -5.61 6.04
CA GLN A 48 7.22 -6.53 7.02
C GLN A 48 7.08 -7.99 6.56
N SER A 49 8.20 -8.70 6.50
CA SER A 49 8.24 -10.11 6.12
C SER A 49 7.31 -10.95 7.01
N GLY A 50 6.51 -11.83 6.40
CA GLY A 50 5.54 -12.69 7.09
C GLY A 50 4.20 -12.01 7.44
N ALA A 51 4.07 -10.69 7.34
CA ALA A 51 2.80 -10.02 7.56
C ALA A 51 1.86 -10.21 6.35
N SER A 52 0.60 -10.61 6.60
CA SER A 52 -0.38 -10.86 5.52
C SER A 52 -0.56 -9.67 4.57
N PRO A 53 -0.63 -8.39 5.02
CA PRO A 53 -0.72 -7.26 4.10
C PRO A 53 0.52 -7.14 3.18
N ALA A 54 1.73 -7.39 3.71
CA ALA A 54 2.95 -7.31 2.91
C ALA A 54 2.96 -8.36 1.79
N ILE A 55 2.62 -9.60 2.13
CA ILE A 55 2.54 -10.72 1.18
C ILE A 55 1.48 -10.44 0.10
N ASP A 56 0.29 -10.03 0.53
CA ASP A 56 -0.86 -9.85 -0.37
C ASP A 56 -0.68 -8.62 -1.27
N ARG A 57 -0.17 -7.47 -0.76
CA ARG A 57 0.13 -6.28 -1.58
C ARG A 57 1.21 -6.59 -2.62
N ASN A 58 2.28 -7.27 -2.21
CA ASN A 58 3.34 -7.70 -3.13
C ASN A 58 2.80 -8.64 -4.21
N LYS A 59 2.01 -9.64 -3.82
CA LYS A 59 1.35 -10.53 -4.78
C LYS A 59 0.49 -9.77 -5.79
N GLY A 60 -0.30 -8.79 -5.33
CA GLY A 60 -1.13 -7.96 -6.19
C GLY A 60 -0.32 -7.16 -7.20
N LEU A 61 0.78 -6.56 -6.78
CA LEU A 61 1.70 -5.83 -7.66
C LEU A 61 2.22 -6.75 -8.78
N HIS A 62 2.74 -7.91 -8.42
CA HIS A 62 3.27 -8.91 -9.36
C HIS A 62 2.18 -9.52 -10.26
N ASN A 63 0.94 -9.74 -9.78
CA ASN A 63 -0.17 -10.23 -10.59
C ASN A 63 -0.40 -9.40 -11.87
N VAL A 64 -0.08 -8.11 -11.84
CA VAL A 64 -0.25 -7.20 -12.96
C VAL A 64 1.05 -7.03 -13.74
N LEU A 65 2.14 -6.68 -13.05
CA LEU A 65 3.40 -6.27 -13.70
C LEU A 65 4.10 -7.45 -14.38
N ASP A 66 4.07 -8.66 -13.80
CA ASP A 66 4.78 -9.83 -14.36
C ASP A 66 4.20 -10.27 -15.72
N LYS A 67 2.90 -10.00 -15.95
CA LYS A 67 2.26 -10.26 -17.26
C LYS A 67 2.79 -9.35 -18.39
N MET A 68 3.49 -8.28 -18.01
CA MET A 68 4.03 -7.27 -18.91
C MET A 68 5.52 -7.00 -18.58
N SER A 69 6.25 -8.03 -18.19
CA SER A 69 7.63 -7.96 -17.73
C SER A 69 8.64 -7.50 -18.82
N ASP A 70 8.25 -7.51 -20.08
CA ASP A 70 8.97 -6.87 -21.17
C ASP A 70 8.98 -5.34 -21.05
N LYS A 71 7.92 -4.74 -20.52
CA LYS A 71 7.73 -3.29 -20.35
C LYS A 71 8.03 -2.78 -18.95
N TYR A 72 7.58 -3.51 -17.91
CA TYR A 72 7.71 -3.08 -16.52
C TYR A 72 8.76 -3.92 -15.80
N LYS A 73 9.86 -3.29 -15.44
CA LYS A 73 11.02 -3.94 -14.84
C LYS A 73 11.14 -3.57 -13.36
N ILE A 74 10.90 -4.52 -12.46
CA ILE A 74 11.29 -4.34 -11.06
C ILE A 74 12.79 -4.53 -10.99
N VAL A 75 13.54 -3.42 -10.93
CA VAL A 75 15.01 -3.40 -10.96
C VAL A 75 15.63 -3.51 -9.56
N PHE A 76 14.82 -3.31 -8.54
CA PHE A 76 15.20 -3.49 -7.14
C PHE A 76 13.95 -3.82 -6.32
N GLU A 77 14.07 -4.83 -5.47
CA GLU A 77 12.99 -5.25 -4.58
C GLU A 77 13.56 -5.68 -3.23
N GLN A 78 13.12 -5.05 -2.16
CA GLN A 78 13.57 -5.36 -0.81
C GLN A 78 12.55 -4.95 0.25
N THR A 79 12.52 -5.69 1.36
CA THR A 79 11.70 -5.29 2.51
C THR A 79 12.25 -4.05 3.20
N ALA A 80 11.38 -3.09 3.49
CA ALA A 80 11.61 -1.96 4.36
C ALA A 80 10.69 -1.99 5.60
N GLY A 81 9.98 -3.11 5.82
CA GLY A 81 9.37 -3.48 7.09
C GLY A 81 8.22 -2.61 7.57
N PHE A 82 7.56 -1.82 6.70
CA PHE A 82 6.58 -0.78 7.05
C PHE A 82 7.15 0.37 7.89
N ASP A 83 8.44 0.62 7.79
CA ASP A 83 9.17 1.60 8.60
C ASP A 83 9.72 2.73 7.73
N ARG A 84 9.52 4.00 8.15
CA ARG A 84 9.92 5.19 7.40
C ARG A 84 11.45 5.29 7.24
N ALA A 85 12.20 5.07 8.34
CA ALA A 85 13.65 5.17 8.31
C ALA A 85 14.27 4.09 7.42
N LYS A 86 13.67 2.88 7.41
CA LYS A 86 14.07 1.84 6.48
C LYS A 86 13.63 2.16 5.04
N GLY A 87 12.46 2.76 4.84
CA GLY A 87 12.04 3.29 3.55
C GLY A 87 13.07 4.25 2.96
N LEU A 88 13.58 5.17 3.79
CA LEU A 88 14.67 6.08 3.44
C LEU A 88 15.95 5.29 3.08
N SER A 89 16.48 4.52 4.03
CA SER A 89 17.80 3.88 3.87
C SER A 89 17.85 2.83 2.76
N VAL A 90 16.79 2.03 2.60
CA VAL A 90 16.69 1.04 1.51
C VAL A 90 16.59 1.73 0.15
N THR A 91 15.87 2.85 0.07
CA THR A 91 15.79 3.65 -1.17
C THR A 91 17.15 4.27 -1.50
N GLU A 92 17.88 4.82 -0.52
CA GLU A 92 19.23 5.35 -0.72
C GLU A 92 20.19 4.27 -1.24
N ALA A 93 20.14 3.08 -0.66
CA ALA A 93 20.94 1.94 -1.10
C ALA A 93 20.59 1.54 -2.56
N ALA A 94 19.30 1.43 -2.87
CA ALA A 94 18.83 1.12 -4.22
C ALA A 94 19.31 2.15 -5.25
N LEU A 95 19.12 3.45 -4.96
CA LEU A 95 19.53 4.54 -5.83
C LEU A 95 21.07 4.63 -6.02
N SER A 96 21.84 4.15 -5.04
CA SER A 96 23.31 4.09 -5.14
C SER A 96 23.78 2.94 -6.03
N GLY A 97 23.04 1.82 -6.04
CA GLY A 97 23.39 0.62 -6.80
C GLY A 97 22.91 0.62 -8.26
N LEU A 98 21.98 1.49 -8.61
CA LEU A 98 21.39 1.54 -9.94
C LEU A 98 22.18 2.51 -10.86
N ALA A 99 22.48 2.07 -12.08
CA ALA A 99 23.16 2.89 -13.10
C ALA A 99 22.32 4.10 -13.54
N LYS A 100 21.00 4.00 -13.44
CA LYS A 100 20.03 5.09 -13.73
C LYS A 100 18.93 5.10 -12.70
N PRO A 101 18.43 6.27 -12.28
CA PRO A 101 17.28 6.35 -11.40
C PRO A 101 16.06 5.64 -12.00
N PRO A 102 15.21 5.01 -11.18
CA PRO A 102 13.96 4.40 -11.65
C PRO A 102 12.94 5.49 -12.03
N GLN A 103 11.93 5.13 -12.81
CA GLN A 103 10.79 6.01 -13.03
C GLN A 103 9.78 5.94 -11.89
N VAL A 104 9.72 4.81 -11.17
CA VAL A 104 8.72 4.58 -10.11
C VAL A 104 9.37 3.98 -8.88
N ILE A 105 8.93 4.44 -7.71
CA ILE A 105 9.10 3.76 -6.43
C ILE A 105 7.71 3.41 -5.93
N VAL A 106 7.43 2.13 -5.75
CA VAL A 106 6.20 1.66 -5.13
C VAL A 106 6.55 1.13 -3.74
N ALA A 107 5.79 1.56 -2.74
CA ALA A 107 5.98 1.16 -1.36
C ALA A 107 4.72 0.50 -0.81
N ALA A 108 4.88 -0.56 -0.03
CA ALA A 108 3.76 -1.29 0.54
C ALA A 108 3.03 -0.50 1.63
N ASN A 109 3.55 0.66 2.09
CA ASN A 109 2.80 1.63 2.90
C ASN A 109 3.33 3.06 2.75
N ASP A 110 2.60 4.02 3.29
CA ASP A 110 2.91 5.46 3.19
C ASP A 110 4.15 5.86 3.99
N ASP A 111 4.42 5.26 5.15
CA ASP A 111 5.63 5.56 5.90
C ASP A 111 6.88 5.26 5.08
N MET A 112 6.93 4.11 4.42
CA MET A 112 8.05 3.80 3.52
C MET A 112 8.06 4.72 2.29
N ALA A 113 6.89 5.09 1.73
CA ALA A 113 6.81 6.01 0.61
C ALA A 113 7.33 7.41 0.96
N LEU A 114 7.01 7.91 2.16
CA LEU A 114 7.52 9.18 2.69
C LEU A 114 9.04 9.12 2.91
N GLY A 115 9.55 8.02 3.47
CA GLY A 115 11.00 7.80 3.58
C GLY A 115 11.69 7.74 2.20
N ALA A 116 11.09 7.06 1.23
CA ALA A 116 11.59 7.05 -0.14
C ALA A 116 11.60 8.45 -0.79
N MET A 117 10.56 9.25 -0.53
CA MET A 117 10.49 10.64 -0.98
C MET A 117 11.66 11.47 -0.42
N GLU A 118 11.98 11.31 0.87
CA GLU A 118 13.12 11.98 1.50
C GLU A 118 14.46 11.57 0.85
N ALA A 119 14.66 10.28 0.54
CA ALA A 119 15.84 9.79 -0.15
C ALA A 119 15.99 10.41 -1.56
N VAL A 120 14.90 10.44 -2.33
CA VAL A 120 14.84 11.04 -3.67
C VAL A 120 15.18 12.53 -3.61
N LYS A 121 14.57 13.25 -2.65
CA LYS A 121 14.80 14.69 -2.42
C LYS A 121 16.22 14.98 -1.98
N GLY A 122 16.77 14.20 -1.05
CA GLY A 122 18.14 14.34 -0.55
C GLY A 122 19.19 14.19 -1.66
N ARG A 123 18.90 13.44 -2.71
CA ARG A 123 19.74 13.30 -3.91
C ARG A 123 19.48 14.32 -5.03
N GLY A 124 18.54 15.23 -4.83
CA GLY A 124 18.15 16.21 -5.85
C GLY A 124 17.48 15.60 -7.09
N LEU A 125 17.02 14.33 -7.01
CA LEU A 125 16.36 13.65 -8.11
C LEU A 125 14.94 14.18 -8.30
N LYS A 126 14.49 14.24 -9.55
CA LYS A 126 13.15 14.72 -9.95
C LYS A 126 12.51 13.75 -10.93
N GLY A 127 11.19 13.82 -11.04
CA GLY A 127 10.43 13.05 -12.04
C GLY A 127 10.20 11.58 -11.68
N ILE A 128 10.55 11.15 -10.47
CA ILE A 128 10.27 9.80 -9.97
C ILE A 128 8.86 9.80 -9.38
N SER A 129 7.99 8.91 -9.85
CA SER A 129 6.68 8.68 -9.26
C SER A 129 6.79 7.82 -8.02
N ILE A 130 6.23 8.28 -6.91
CA ILE A 130 6.22 7.54 -5.65
C ILE A 130 4.77 7.21 -5.29
N ILE A 131 4.49 5.93 -5.05
CA ILE A 131 3.15 5.41 -4.76
C ILE A 131 3.20 4.69 -3.41
N GLY A 132 2.36 5.16 -2.47
CA GLY A 132 2.22 4.58 -1.13
C GLY A 132 0.97 3.71 -0.97
N PHE A 133 0.61 3.47 0.28
CA PHE A 133 -0.57 2.73 0.70
C PHE A 133 -0.92 3.17 2.13
N ASP A 134 -2.18 3.28 2.50
CA ASP A 134 -2.82 3.59 3.79
C ASP A 134 -3.57 4.92 3.81
N ALA A 135 -3.31 5.82 2.86
CA ALA A 135 -3.89 7.17 2.83
C ALA A 135 -3.71 7.92 4.16
N LEU A 136 -2.49 7.88 4.72
CA LEU A 136 -2.15 8.66 5.91
C LEU A 136 -2.33 10.16 5.63
N PRO A 137 -2.75 10.99 6.61
CA PRO A 137 -2.92 12.43 6.41
C PRO A 137 -1.68 13.11 5.83
N GLU A 138 -0.48 12.75 6.30
CA GLU A 138 0.78 13.27 5.77
C GLU A 138 1.00 12.88 4.29
N ALA A 139 0.70 11.62 3.93
CA ALA A 139 0.80 11.15 2.55
C ALA A 139 -0.26 11.83 1.64
N LEU A 140 -1.48 12.02 2.14
CA LEU A 140 -2.52 12.78 1.43
C LEU A 140 -2.09 14.23 1.17
N ALA A 141 -1.44 14.88 2.14
CA ALA A 141 -0.84 16.20 1.93
C ALA A 141 0.21 16.16 0.82
N GLN A 142 1.10 15.16 0.82
CA GLN A 142 2.11 15.00 -0.23
C GLN A 142 1.49 14.67 -1.61
N VAL A 143 0.40 13.94 -1.67
CA VAL A 143 -0.35 13.72 -2.93
C VAL A 143 -0.95 15.02 -3.43
N ARG A 144 -1.56 15.83 -2.54
CA ARG A 144 -2.09 17.15 -2.87
C ARG A 144 -1.02 18.08 -3.44
N ASP A 145 0.15 18.09 -2.82
CA ASP A 145 1.25 19.03 -3.08
C ASP A 145 2.23 18.50 -4.16
N GLY A 146 2.04 17.26 -4.62
CA GLY A 146 2.82 16.64 -5.71
C GLY A 146 4.13 15.98 -5.28
N GLY A 147 4.36 15.78 -3.98
CA GLY A 147 5.48 15.00 -3.44
C GLY A 147 5.31 13.50 -3.62
N LEU A 148 4.09 13.01 -3.47
CA LEU A 148 3.69 11.65 -3.85
C LEU A 148 2.78 11.67 -5.06
N THR A 149 2.86 10.64 -5.89
CA THR A 149 1.96 10.47 -7.06
C THR A 149 0.58 9.98 -6.63
N ALA A 150 0.54 9.05 -5.70
CA ALA A 150 -0.70 8.44 -5.20
C ALA A 150 -0.45 7.68 -3.89
N THR A 151 -1.52 7.37 -3.20
CA THR A 151 -1.60 6.38 -2.13
C THR A 151 -2.82 5.50 -2.33
N ILE A 152 -2.92 4.37 -1.63
CA ILE A 152 -4.08 3.49 -1.68
C ILE A 152 -4.85 3.59 -0.36
N GLU A 153 -6.10 4.02 -0.43
CA GLU A 153 -7.01 4.05 0.71
C GLU A 153 -7.53 2.64 1.03
N GLN A 154 -7.41 2.22 2.26
CA GLN A 154 -7.89 0.92 2.75
C GLN A 154 -9.07 1.00 3.74
N PHE A 155 -9.52 2.21 4.08
CA PHE A 155 -10.65 2.49 4.98
C PHE A 155 -10.49 1.89 6.39
N PRO A 156 -9.46 2.25 7.17
CA PRO A 156 -9.19 1.64 8.47
C PRO A 156 -10.30 1.89 9.49
N GLY A 157 -10.96 3.04 9.45
CA GLY A 157 -12.11 3.34 10.29
C GLY A 157 -13.31 2.43 9.99
N LYS A 158 -13.60 2.20 8.70
CA LYS A 158 -14.66 1.26 8.30
C LYS A 158 -14.32 -0.18 8.68
N GLN A 159 -13.07 -0.63 8.52
CA GLN A 159 -12.62 -1.96 8.95
C GLN A 159 -12.85 -2.15 10.45
N SER A 160 -12.43 -1.18 11.28
CA SER A 160 -12.58 -1.21 12.72
C SER A 160 -14.04 -1.22 13.12
N SER A 161 -14.87 -0.33 12.55
CA SER A 161 -16.30 -0.26 12.81
C SER A 161 -17.00 -1.58 12.48
N LEU A 162 -16.74 -2.15 11.31
CA LEU A 162 -17.33 -3.42 10.88
C LEU A 162 -16.89 -4.58 11.79
N GLY A 163 -15.63 -4.61 12.20
CA GLY A 163 -15.11 -5.60 13.13
C GLY A 163 -15.80 -5.55 14.49
N VAL A 164 -15.93 -4.35 15.07
CA VAL A 164 -16.61 -4.14 16.36
C VAL A 164 -18.09 -4.50 16.26
N GLN A 165 -18.79 -4.07 15.21
CA GLN A 165 -20.21 -4.40 14.98
C GLN A 165 -20.44 -5.92 14.88
N THR A 166 -19.57 -6.60 14.11
CA THR A 166 -19.66 -8.07 13.95
C THR A 166 -19.45 -8.79 15.28
N LEU A 167 -18.46 -8.36 16.07
CA LEU A 167 -18.18 -8.94 17.38
C LEU A 167 -19.34 -8.68 18.36
N ALA A 168 -19.87 -7.46 18.40
CA ALA A 168 -21.00 -7.10 19.25
C ALA A 168 -22.27 -7.89 18.90
N ALA A 169 -22.55 -8.09 17.63
CA ALA A 169 -23.68 -8.91 17.17
C ALA A 169 -23.53 -10.38 17.61
N PHE A 170 -22.33 -10.93 17.53
CA PHE A 170 -22.04 -12.28 18.00
C PHE A 170 -22.24 -12.41 19.53
N ILE A 171 -21.72 -11.46 20.32
CA ILE A 171 -21.88 -11.47 21.79
C ILE A 171 -23.35 -11.42 22.19
N LYS A 172 -24.17 -10.60 21.52
CA LYS A 172 -25.60 -10.45 21.81
C LYS A 172 -26.44 -11.64 21.39
N SER A 173 -26.12 -12.28 20.28
CA SER A 173 -27.00 -13.30 19.69
C SER A 173 -26.48 -14.74 19.80
N GLY A 174 -25.20 -14.94 20.11
CA GLY A 174 -24.52 -16.23 20.02
C GLY A 174 -24.32 -16.74 18.58
N LYS A 175 -24.86 -16.02 17.58
CA LYS A 175 -24.80 -16.43 16.16
C LYS A 175 -23.49 -15.98 15.53
N LYS A 176 -22.76 -16.92 14.93
CA LYS A 176 -21.55 -16.61 14.16
C LYS A 176 -21.90 -15.78 12.91
N PRO A 177 -21.00 -14.89 12.44
CA PRO A 177 -21.21 -14.18 11.19
C PRO A 177 -21.36 -15.16 10.02
N ALA A 178 -22.20 -14.80 9.06
CA ALA A 178 -22.45 -15.62 7.87
C ALA A 178 -21.15 -15.80 7.03
N GLU A 179 -20.35 -14.74 6.97
CA GLU A 179 -19.05 -14.77 6.29
C GLU A 179 -17.92 -14.65 7.33
N LYS A 180 -16.93 -15.53 7.22
CA LYS A 180 -15.76 -15.51 8.09
C LYS A 180 -14.74 -14.46 7.69
N VAL A 181 -14.75 -13.99 6.44
CA VAL A 181 -13.80 -13.04 5.89
C VAL A 181 -14.56 -11.92 5.19
N LEU A 182 -14.43 -10.72 5.73
CA LEU A 182 -15.04 -9.50 5.20
C LEU A 182 -13.91 -8.57 4.74
N LEU A 183 -13.79 -8.38 3.42
CA LEU A 183 -12.75 -7.56 2.83
C LEU A 183 -13.33 -6.30 2.18
N LEU A 184 -12.78 -5.14 2.54
CA LEU A 184 -13.05 -3.88 1.87
C LEU A 184 -12.13 -3.75 0.66
N THR A 185 -12.68 -3.30 -0.46
CA THR A 185 -11.89 -3.05 -1.68
C THR A 185 -11.14 -1.73 -1.53
N PRO A 186 -9.79 -1.72 -1.58
CA PRO A 186 -9.01 -0.50 -1.54
C PRO A 186 -9.21 0.37 -2.79
N VAL A 187 -8.99 1.68 -2.63
CA VAL A 187 -9.16 2.66 -3.70
C VAL A 187 -7.90 3.49 -3.88
N ALA A 188 -7.44 3.62 -5.12
CA ALA A 188 -6.33 4.50 -5.46
C ALA A 188 -6.73 5.97 -5.26
N ILE A 189 -5.93 6.70 -4.49
CA ILE A 189 -6.09 8.14 -4.23
C ILE A 189 -4.98 8.89 -4.96
N THR A 190 -5.41 9.76 -5.85
CA THR A 190 -4.58 10.70 -6.58
C THR A 190 -5.02 12.14 -6.27
N LYS A 191 -4.34 13.12 -6.83
CA LYS A 191 -4.74 14.52 -6.69
C LYS A 191 -6.18 14.80 -7.13
N ASP A 192 -6.69 14.03 -8.10
CA ASP A 192 -7.99 14.25 -8.71
C ASP A 192 -9.16 13.77 -7.86
N ASN A 193 -8.91 12.83 -6.92
CA ASN A 193 -9.96 12.21 -6.11
C ASN A 193 -9.68 12.18 -4.60
N LEU A 194 -8.86 13.10 -4.08
CA LEU A 194 -8.50 13.20 -2.66
C LEU A 194 -9.70 13.10 -1.70
N LYS A 195 -10.86 13.65 -2.11
CA LYS A 195 -12.10 13.63 -1.29
C LYS A 195 -12.64 12.22 -0.98
N VAL A 196 -12.14 11.19 -1.64
CA VAL A 196 -12.53 9.79 -1.38
C VAL A 196 -11.81 9.24 -0.14
N ALA A 197 -10.67 9.82 0.24
CA ALA A 197 -9.89 9.37 1.38
C ALA A 197 -10.64 9.62 2.70
N GLU A 198 -10.71 8.58 3.54
CA GLU A 198 -11.44 8.59 4.82
C GLU A 198 -10.88 9.65 5.78
N ARG A 199 -9.58 9.89 5.74
CA ARG A 199 -8.85 10.77 6.66
C ARG A 199 -8.49 12.14 6.07
N LEU A 200 -9.12 12.55 4.96
CA LEU A 200 -8.83 13.85 4.34
C LEU A 200 -9.04 15.03 5.32
N GLY A 201 -10.03 14.93 6.21
CA GLY A 201 -10.30 15.98 7.20
C GLY A 201 -9.20 16.17 8.26
N GLU A 202 -8.22 15.25 8.34
CA GLU A 202 -7.06 15.34 9.25
C GLU A 202 -5.83 16.00 8.57
N VAL A 203 -5.91 16.29 7.27
CA VAL A 203 -4.83 16.93 6.50
C VAL A 203 -4.74 18.41 6.88
N LYS A 204 -3.57 18.84 7.36
CA LYS A 204 -3.26 20.22 7.71
C LYS A 204 -2.76 21.02 6.51
#